data_1a707e1086588166e01719c3aee42c12
#
_entry.id   1a707e1086588166e01719c3aee42c12
#
_cell.length_a   1.000
_cell.length_b   1.000
_cell.length_c   1.000
_cell.angle_alpha   90.00
_cell.angle_beta   90.00
_cell.angle_gamma   90.00
#
_symmetry.space_group_name_H-M   'P 1'
#
loop_
_entity.id
_entity.type
_entity.pdbx_description
1 polymer ?
#
loop_
_entity_poly.entity_id
_entity_poly.type
_entity_poly.pdbx_seq_one_letter_code
_entity_poly.pdbx_strand_id
1 'polypeptide(L)'
;MIPQSAQALRQALAAADGVVNLAGEPIAEQRWSEAHRRVLMASREATTAQLVAAMAALETPPRVLVQGSAVGFYGTSESASYQEDSPAGSDFLAQICQRWEAAAAAVPPGSRLVTLRIGIVVGPDGGALGKMLPVFRMGFGGPVGSGRQWMSWIHRQDLCRLIAAALDNPSFQGTYNAVGPEPTTMAAFASGLGQALGRPSLLPVPGPVLQLLLGDGAQVVLEGQQVLPERLLAQGFDFHYGQLSAALAAATNPGSR
;
A
#
# COMPACT_ATOMS: atom_id res chain seq x y z
N MET A 1 12.78 -9.34 -8.32
CA MET A 1 13.92 -9.10 -9.24
C MET A 1 13.34 -8.57 -10.54
N ILE A 2 13.71 -7.37 -10.97
CA ILE A 2 13.26 -6.81 -12.26
C ILE A 2 14.26 -7.29 -13.30
N PRO A 3 13.81 -7.99 -14.37
CA PRO A 3 14.72 -8.44 -15.42
C PRO A 3 15.42 -7.25 -16.08
N GLN A 4 16.75 -7.32 -16.20
CA GLN A 4 17.57 -6.22 -16.73
C GLN A 4 17.44 -6.02 -18.25
N SER A 5 16.73 -6.91 -18.97
CA SER A 5 16.48 -6.78 -20.40
C SER A 5 15.04 -7.16 -20.77
N ALA A 6 14.51 -6.58 -21.84
CA ALA A 6 13.20 -6.91 -22.38
C ALA A 6 13.08 -8.42 -22.75
N GLN A 7 14.17 -9.04 -23.18
CA GLN A 7 14.21 -10.48 -23.49
C GLN A 7 14.06 -11.33 -22.22
N ALA A 8 14.80 -11.01 -21.16
CA ALA A 8 14.71 -11.73 -19.88
C ALA A 8 13.31 -11.57 -19.25
N LEU A 9 12.69 -10.40 -19.38
CA LEU A 9 11.32 -10.19 -18.94
C LEU A 9 10.33 -11.08 -19.70
N ARG A 10 10.42 -11.12 -21.02
CA ARG A 10 9.56 -12.00 -21.86
C ARG A 10 9.73 -13.48 -21.53
N GLN A 11 10.97 -13.94 -21.34
CA GLN A 11 11.24 -15.33 -20.94
C GLN A 11 10.62 -15.69 -19.59
N ALA A 12 10.74 -14.79 -18.60
CA ALA A 12 10.15 -15.00 -17.29
C ALA A 12 8.61 -15.03 -17.36
N LEU A 13 8.00 -14.13 -18.15
CA LEU A 13 6.56 -14.07 -18.33
C LEU A 13 6.00 -15.28 -19.09
N ALA A 14 6.72 -15.81 -20.08
CA ALA A 14 6.31 -16.99 -20.84
C ALA A 14 6.23 -18.27 -19.98
N ALA A 15 6.96 -18.31 -18.86
CA ALA A 15 6.98 -19.42 -17.91
C ALA A 15 6.05 -19.18 -16.69
N ALA A 16 5.35 -18.06 -16.63
CA ALA A 16 4.55 -17.68 -15.47
C ALA A 16 3.04 -17.87 -15.71
N ASP A 17 2.32 -18.46 -14.76
CA ASP A 17 0.87 -18.52 -14.76
C ASP A 17 0.20 -17.19 -14.37
N GLY A 18 0.85 -16.42 -13.51
CA GLY A 18 0.39 -15.13 -13.03
C GLY A 18 1.54 -14.21 -12.67
N VAL A 19 1.25 -12.93 -12.59
CA VAL A 19 2.24 -11.87 -12.31
C VAL A 19 1.76 -11.01 -11.15
N VAL A 20 2.69 -10.67 -10.25
CA VAL A 20 2.47 -9.68 -9.19
C VAL A 20 3.40 -8.49 -9.45
N ASN A 21 2.82 -7.32 -9.67
CA ASN A 21 3.57 -6.08 -9.87
C ASN A 21 3.42 -5.15 -8.67
N LEU A 22 4.44 -5.09 -7.83
CA LEU A 22 4.54 -4.16 -6.70
C LEU A 22 5.70 -3.16 -6.89
N ALA A 23 6.21 -3.05 -8.11
CA ALA A 23 7.36 -2.21 -8.40
C ALA A 23 7.02 -0.72 -8.28
N GLY A 24 7.90 0.02 -7.63
CA GLY A 24 7.77 1.46 -7.49
C GLY A 24 8.84 2.03 -6.55
N GLU A 25 9.29 3.24 -6.83
CA GLU A 25 10.23 3.98 -5.98
C GLU A 25 9.60 4.29 -4.62
N PRO A 26 10.31 4.16 -3.48
CA PRO A 26 9.77 4.48 -2.17
C PRO A 26 9.34 5.95 -2.06
N ILE A 27 8.09 6.17 -1.60
CA ILE A 27 7.48 7.51 -1.58
C ILE A 27 8.02 8.39 -0.43
N ALA A 28 8.36 7.78 0.72
CA ALA A 28 8.65 8.50 1.97
C ALA A 28 10.14 8.46 2.38
N GLU A 29 11.07 8.23 1.44
CA GLU A 29 12.50 8.16 1.75
C GLU A 29 13.26 9.43 1.44
N GLN A 30 12.74 10.26 0.54
CA GLN A 30 13.38 11.51 0.09
C GLN A 30 12.37 12.66 0.02
N ARG A 31 12.88 13.89 0.05
CA ARG A 31 12.05 15.08 -0.22
C ARG A 31 11.57 15.06 -1.67
N TRP A 32 10.35 15.51 -1.89
CA TRP A 32 9.76 15.55 -3.23
C TRP A 32 10.21 16.81 -4.00
N SER A 33 11.39 16.76 -4.61
CA SER A 33 11.76 17.70 -5.67
C SER A 33 10.99 17.34 -6.96
N GLU A 34 10.94 18.28 -7.92
CA GLU A 34 10.35 17.98 -9.23
C GLU A 34 11.01 16.78 -9.92
N ALA A 35 12.34 16.65 -9.80
CA ALA A 35 13.07 15.51 -10.33
C ALA A 35 12.62 14.21 -9.66
N HIS A 36 12.50 14.20 -8.32
CA HIS A 36 12.06 13.02 -7.60
C HIS A 36 10.58 12.67 -7.87
N ARG A 37 9.69 13.67 -7.99
CA ARG A 37 8.29 13.46 -8.42
C ARG A 37 8.22 12.76 -9.78
N ARG A 38 9.07 13.12 -10.74
CA ARG A 38 9.15 12.40 -12.04
C ARG A 38 9.62 10.97 -11.87
N VAL A 39 10.59 10.70 -11.01
CA VAL A 39 11.04 9.33 -10.69
C VAL A 39 9.93 8.50 -10.05
N LEU A 40 9.22 9.06 -9.06
CA LEU A 40 8.08 8.40 -8.41
C LEU A 40 7.00 7.98 -9.42
N MET A 41 6.69 8.87 -10.37
CA MET A 41 5.71 8.61 -11.44
C MET A 41 6.23 7.54 -12.41
N ALA A 42 7.41 7.78 -12.97
CA ALA A 42 7.99 6.91 -14.01
C ALA A 42 8.27 5.49 -13.50
N SER A 43 8.71 5.33 -12.26
CA SER A 43 8.99 4.02 -11.65
C SER A 43 7.76 3.11 -11.58
N ARG A 44 6.56 3.69 -11.65
CA ARG A 44 5.29 2.97 -11.64
C ARG A 44 4.68 2.86 -13.03
N GLU A 45 4.45 3.98 -13.68
CA GLU A 45 3.80 4.07 -14.98
C GLU A 45 4.61 3.36 -16.06
N ALA A 46 5.89 3.74 -16.24
CA ALA A 46 6.73 3.15 -17.29
C ALA A 46 7.03 1.67 -17.04
N THR A 47 7.30 1.29 -15.79
CA THR A 47 7.55 -0.12 -15.45
C THR A 47 6.33 -0.99 -15.71
N THR A 48 5.14 -0.51 -15.35
CA THR A 48 3.89 -1.24 -15.60
C THR A 48 3.56 -1.32 -17.08
N ALA A 49 3.74 -0.21 -17.83
CA ALA A 49 3.54 -0.22 -19.27
C ALA A 49 4.50 -1.20 -19.99
N GLN A 50 5.76 -1.26 -19.57
CA GLN A 50 6.72 -2.25 -20.12
C GLN A 50 6.31 -3.68 -19.80
N LEU A 51 5.84 -3.95 -18.58
CA LEU A 51 5.34 -5.26 -18.17
C LEU A 51 4.15 -5.69 -19.03
N VAL A 52 3.14 -4.83 -19.14
CA VAL A 52 1.92 -5.08 -19.92
C VAL A 52 2.24 -5.27 -21.41
N ALA A 53 3.12 -4.45 -21.98
CA ALA A 53 3.57 -4.61 -23.38
C ALA A 53 4.32 -5.93 -23.59
N ALA A 54 5.13 -6.36 -22.61
CA ALA A 54 5.82 -7.64 -22.68
C ALA A 54 4.84 -8.83 -22.58
N MET A 55 3.78 -8.72 -21.74
CA MET A 55 2.70 -9.72 -21.69
C MET A 55 1.94 -9.79 -23.02
N ALA A 56 1.59 -8.65 -23.62
CA ALA A 56 0.86 -8.58 -24.86
C ALA A 56 1.64 -9.12 -26.08
N ALA A 57 2.97 -9.21 -25.99
CA ALA A 57 3.82 -9.77 -27.03
C ALA A 57 3.94 -11.29 -26.99
N LEU A 58 3.30 -11.97 -26.02
CA LEU A 58 3.32 -13.43 -25.89
C LEU A 58 2.08 -14.04 -26.59
N GLU A 59 2.28 -15.20 -27.21
CA GLU A 59 1.15 -15.99 -27.77
C GLU A 59 0.20 -16.47 -26.64
N THR A 60 0.78 -16.82 -25.50
CA THR A 60 0.04 -17.24 -24.30
C THR A 60 0.50 -16.38 -23.13
N PRO A 61 -0.16 -15.25 -22.86
CA PRO A 61 0.17 -14.39 -21.72
C PRO A 61 -0.21 -15.02 -20.39
N PRO A 62 0.42 -14.63 -19.27
CA PRO A 62 -0.02 -14.99 -17.92
C PRO A 62 -1.51 -14.71 -17.71
N ARG A 63 -2.21 -15.63 -17.06
CA ARG A 63 -3.68 -15.56 -16.88
C ARG A 63 -4.16 -14.45 -15.96
N VAL A 64 -3.27 -13.91 -15.11
CA VAL A 64 -3.61 -12.87 -14.15
C VAL A 64 -2.44 -11.92 -13.92
N LEU A 65 -2.77 -10.63 -13.85
CA LEU A 65 -1.91 -9.57 -13.33
C LEU A 65 -2.52 -9.06 -12.02
N VAL A 66 -1.82 -9.28 -10.90
CA VAL A 66 -2.10 -8.61 -9.62
C VAL A 66 -1.26 -7.35 -9.57
N GLN A 67 -1.91 -6.21 -9.72
CA GLN A 67 -1.30 -4.89 -9.81
C GLN A 67 -1.40 -4.15 -8.48
N GLY A 68 -0.27 -3.73 -7.92
CA GLY A 68 -0.24 -2.80 -6.81
C GLY A 68 -0.71 -1.41 -7.22
N SER A 69 -1.47 -0.79 -6.35
CA SER A 69 -1.83 0.62 -6.30
C SER A 69 -1.79 1.05 -4.83
N ALA A 70 -2.33 2.19 -4.48
CA ALA A 70 -2.37 2.62 -3.08
C ALA A 70 -3.68 3.35 -2.76
N VAL A 71 -4.04 3.36 -1.47
CA VAL A 71 -5.18 4.15 -0.96
C VAL A 71 -5.05 5.65 -1.23
N GLY A 72 -3.84 6.14 -1.52
CA GLY A 72 -3.60 7.50 -2.02
C GLY A 72 -4.38 7.86 -3.29
N PHE A 73 -4.95 6.88 -4.01
CA PHE A 73 -5.87 7.09 -5.13
C PHE A 73 -7.01 8.04 -4.79
N TYR A 74 -7.51 7.99 -3.57
CA TYR A 74 -8.68 8.77 -3.14
C TYR A 74 -8.35 10.21 -2.74
N GLY A 75 -7.07 10.56 -2.58
CA GLY A 75 -6.65 11.79 -1.93
C GLY A 75 -6.82 11.72 -0.42
N THR A 76 -6.79 12.86 0.27
CA THR A 76 -6.83 12.93 1.73
C THR A 76 -8.11 13.59 2.25
N SER A 77 -8.63 13.09 3.39
CA SER A 77 -9.80 13.66 4.08
C SER A 77 -9.84 13.21 5.53
N GLU A 78 -10.16 14.13 6.45
CA GLU A 78 -10.42 13.79 7.86
C GLU A 78 -11.85 13.26 8.08
N SER A 79 -12.79 13.51 7.16
CA SER A 79 -14.22 13.23 7.36
C SER A 79 -14.85 12.29 6.35
N ALA A 80 -14.30 12.18 5.13
CA ALA A 80 -14.85 11.30 4.11
C ALA A 80 -14.37 9.86 4.30
N SER A 81 -15.26 8.93 3.95
CA SER A 81 -14.97 7.50 3.86
C SER A 81 -15.03 7.04 2.40
N TYR A 82 -14.10 6.20 1.99
CA TYR A 82 -13.93 5.77 0.61
C TYR A 82 -14.06 4.25 0.47
N GLN A 83 -14.74 3.86 -0.60
CA GLN A 83 -14.91 2.49 -1.06
C GLN A 83 -14.29 2.33 -2.44
N GLU A 84 -14.30 1.12 -3.01
CA GLU A 84 -13.62 0.83 -4.28
C GLU A 84 -14.16 1.62 -5.48
N ASP A 85 -15.44 2.00 -5.45
CA ASP A 85 -16.12 2.80 -6.48
C ASP A 85 -16.05 4.31 -6.24
N SER A 86 -15.49 4.75 -5.12
CA SER A 86 -15.32 6.18 -4.82
C SER A 86 -14.42 6.86 -5.85
N PRO A 87 -14.67 8.13 -6.19
CA PRO A 87 -13.89 8.87 -7.18
C PRO A 87 -12.44 9.07 -6.72
N ALA A 88 -11.55 9.23 -7.69
CA ALA A 88 -10.16 9.57 -7.45
C ALA A 88 -10.01 10.99 -6.88
N GLY A 89 -9.01 11.17 -6.03
CA GLY A 89 -8.55 12.49 -5.62
C GLY A 89 -7.80 13.24 -6.73
N SER A 90 -7.39 14.46 -6.44
CA SER A 90 -6.71 15.35 -7.40
C SER A 90 -5.27 15.70 -7.01
N ASP A 91 -4.80 15.27 -5.83
CA ASP A 91 -3.45 15.53 -5.37
C ASP A 91 -2.40 14.69 -6.12
N PHE A 92 -1.13 14.92 -5.82
CA PHE A 92 -0.02 14.25 -6.51
C PHE A 92 -0.02 12.73 -6.31
N LEU A 93 -0.38 12.23 -5.13
CA LEU A 93 -0.46 10.80 -4.86
C LEU A 93 -1.61 10.14 -5.63
N ALA A 94 -2.74 10.80 -5.69
CA ALA A 94 -3.88 10.34 -6.47
C ALA A 94 -3.55 10.29 -7.97
N GLN A 95 -2.84 11.28 -8.50
CA GLN A 95 -2.38 11.29 -9.89
C GLN A 95 -1.41 10.14 -10.18
N ILE A 96 -0.48 9.82 -9.27
CA ILE A 96 0.40 8.65 -9.39
C ILE A 96 -0.43 7.37 -9.50
N CYS A 97 -1.38 7.17 -8.58
CA CYS A 97 -2.20 5.96 -8.56
C CYS A 97 -3.06 5.84 -9.83
N GLN A 98 -3.68 6.92 -10.28
CA GLN A 98 -4.49 6.93 -11.52
C GLN A 98 -3.67 6.52 -12.74
N ARG A 99 -2.46 7.08 -12.92
CA ARG A 99 -1.58 6.71 -14.04
C ARG A 99 -1.08 5.27 -13.92
N TRP A 100 -0.79 4.85 -12.71
CA TRP A 100 -0.36 3.48 -12.44
C TRP A 100 -1.44 2.45 -12.79
N GLU A 101 -2.67 2.69 -12.33
CA GLU A 101 -3.84 1.85 -12.65
C GLU A 101 -4.17 1.88 -14.15
N ALA A 102 -4.10 3.05 -14.80
CA ALA A 102 -4.33 3.19 -16.23
C ALA A 102 -3.30 2.41 -17.06
N ALA A 103 -2.02 2.41 -16.68
CA ALA A 103 -1.00 1.61 -17.35
C ALA A 103 -1.27 0.10 -17.24
N ALA A 104 -1.83 -0.36 -16.12
CA ALA A 104 -2.20 -1.76 -15.92
C ALA A 104 -3.47 -2.16 -16.67
N ALA A 105 -4.39 -1.21 -16.90
CA ALA A 105 -5.66 -1.48 -17.59
C ALA A 105 -5.50 -1.96 -19.04
N ALA A 106 -4.31 -1.73 -19.64
CA ALA A 106 -3.96 -2.21 -20.99
C ALA A 106 -3.51 -3.68 -21.02
N VAL A 107 -3.72 -4.45 -19.95
CA VAL A 107 -3.44 -5.89 -19.90
C VAL A 107 -4.08 -6.64 -21.08
N PRO A 108 -3.37 -7.62 -21.71
CA PRO A 108 -3.88 -8.27 -22.92
C PRO A 108 -5.17 -9.05 -22.68
N PRO A 109 -6.03 -9.20 -23.72
CA PRO A 109 -7.20 -10.05 -23.65
C PRO A 109 -6.85 -11.47 -23.17
N GLY A 110 -7.68 -12.02 -22.28
CA GLY A 110 -7.45 -13.33 -21.67
C GLY A 110 -6.66 -13.27 -20.37
N SER A 111 -6.00 -12.16 -20.05
CA SER A 111 -5.40 -11.93 -18.73
C SER A 111 -6.36 -11.16 -17.84
N ARG A 112 -6.61 -11.67 -16.64
CA ARG A 112 -7.43 -11.01 -15.62
C ARG A 112 -6.60 -9.96 -14.88
N LEU A 113 -7.15 -8.76 -14.69
CA LEU A 113 -6.53 -7.71 -13.88
C LEU A 113 -7.16 -7.68 -12.49
N VAL A 114 -6.31 -7.69 -11.46
CA VAL A 114 -6.69 -7.41 -10.07
C VAL A 114 -5.85 -6.25 -9.57
N THR A 115 -6.47 -5.12 -9.29
CA THR A 115 -5.79 -3.94 -8.75
C THR A 115 -6.00 -3.88 -7.24
N LEU A 116 -4.90 -3.79 -6.49
CA LEU A 116 -4.91 -3.68 -5.04
C LEU A 116 -4.52 -2.26 -4.62
N ARG A 117 -5.47 -1.45 -4.13
CA ARG A 117 -5.21 -0.16 -3.49
C ARG A 117 -4.76 -0.42 -2.06
N ILE A 118 -3.46 -0.52 -1.89
CA ILE A 118 -2.82 -0.98 -0.66
C ILE A 118 -2.74 0.16 0.33
N GLY A 119 -3.17 -0.09 1.57
CA GLY A 119 -2.97 0.78 2.72
C GLY A 119 -1.56 0.69 3.30
N ILE A 120 -1.37 1.25 4.49
CA ILE A 120 -0.10 1.16 5.21
C ILE A 120 0.10 -0.29 5.66
N VAL A 121 1.16 -0.92 5.16
CA VAL A 121 1.46 -2.32 5.49
C VAL A 121 2.14 -2.39 6.85
N VAL A 122 1.49 -3.08 7.80
CA VAL A 122 1.98 -3.34 9.15
C VAL A 122 2.68 -4.69 9.18
N GLY A 123 3.95 -4.69 9.58
CA GLY A 123 4.76 -5.91 9.70
C GLY A 123 6.05 -5.66 10.48
N PRO A 124 6.74 -6.71 10.97
CA PRO A 124 7.86 -6.57 11.90
C PRO A 124 9.12 -5.96 11.28
N ASP A 125 9.33 -6.08 9.96
CA ASP A 125 10.63 -5.88 9.33
C ASP A 125 10.58 -4.76 8.28
N GLY A 126 10.24 -3.53 8.65
CA GLY A 126 10.34 -2.40 7.74
C GLY A 126 9.06 -1.57 7.57
N GLY A 127 8.98 -0.81 6.48
CA GLY A 127 7.89 0.10 6.20
C GLY A 127 7.73 1.20 7.26
N ALA A 128 6.51 1.70 7.43
CA ALA A 128 6.19 2.73 8.41
C ALA A 128 6.49 2.27 9.84
N LEU A 129 6.12 1.04 10.18
CA LEU A 129 6.33 0.49 11.52
C LEU A 129 7.82 0.37 11.87
N GLY A 130 8.66 -0.06 10.92
CA GLY A 130 10.11 -0.16 11.13
C GLY A 130 10.77 1.17 11.50
N LYS A 131 10.25 2.28 10.98
CA LYS A 131 10.70 3.65 11.35
C LYS A 131 10.20 4.09 12.72
N MET A 132 9.01 3.63 13.13
CA MET A 132 8.39 4.00 14.41
C MET A 132 8.94 3.17 15.59
N LEU A 133 9.19 1.88 15.41
CA LEU A 133 9.57 0.95 16.45
C LEU A 133 10.76 1.40 17.34
N PRO A 134 11.89 1.91 16.80
CA PRO A 134 13.00 2.34 17.65
C PRO A 134 12.60 3.45 18.63
N VAL A 135 11.84 4.45 18.17
CA VAL A 135 11.39 5.59 18.98
C VAL A 135 10.40 5.14 20.05
N PHE A 136 9.46 4.26 19.69
CA PHE A 136 8.47 3.72 20.62
C PHE A 136 9.11 2.81 21.67
N ARG A 137 10.07 1.95 21.29
CA ARG A 137 10.81 1.08 22.25
C ARG A 137 11.58 1.87 23.30
N MET A 138 12.07 3.07 22.94
CA MET A 138 12.72 3.99 23.89
C MET A 138 11.73 4.75 24.79
N GLY A 139 10.42 4.61 24.57
CA GLY A 139 9.38 5.31 25.32
C GLY A 139 9.11 6.74 24.84
N PHE A 140 9.67 7.16 23.71
CA PHE A 140 9.48 8.49 23.10
C PHE A 140 8.43 8.51 21.99
N GLY A 141 7.63 7.44 21.89
CA GLY A 141 6.58 7.32 20.87
C GLY A 141 5.38 8.21 21.14
N GLY A 142 4.65 8.50 20.06
CA GLY A 142 3.40 9.24 20.13
C GLY A 142 2.79 9.49 18.75
N PRO A 143 1.64 10.16 18.70
CA PRO A 143 0.99 10.45 17.44
C PRO A 143 1.78 11.46 16.61
N VAL A 144 1.66 11.37 15.30
CA VAL A 144 2.28 12.28 14.34
C VAL A 144 1.27 13.37 13.98
N GLY A 145 1.69 14.62 13.94
CA GLY A 145 0.83 15.76 13.60
C GLY A 145 -0.33 15.92 14.58
N SER A 146 -1.55 16.07 14.07
CA SER A 146 -2.78 16.19 14.86
C SER A 146 -3.23 14.88 15.50
N GLY A 147 -2.77 13.75 14.97
CA GLY A 147 -3.24 12.41 15.34
C GLY A 147 -4.65 12.07 14.84
N ARG A 148 -5.39 13.03 14.24
CA ARG A 148 -6.75 12.82 13.76
C ARG A 148 -6.82 12.20 12.38
N GLN A 149 -5.74 12.32 11.59
CA GLN A 149 -5.69 11.73 10.26
C GLN A 149 -5.88 10.21 10.29
N TRP A 150 -6.58 9.71 9.30
CA TRP A 150 -6.85 8.29 9.15
C TRP A 150 -5.60 7.52 8.72
N MET A 151 -5.44 6.34 9.27
CA MET A 151 -4.42 5.37 8.90
C MET A 151 -5.12 4.11 8.38
N SER A 152 -5.37 4.07 7.08
CA SER A 152 -5.84 2.84 6.43
C SER A 152 -4.69 1.85 6.34
N TRP A 153 -4.76 0.79 7.11
CA TRP A 153 -3.67 -0.18 7.30
C TRP A 153 -4.09 -1.60 6.91
N ILE A 154 -3.12 -2.44 6.63
CA ILE A 154 -3.31 -3.89 6.47
C ILE A 154 -2.11 -4.62 7.08
N HIS A 155 -2.34 -5.78 7.73
CA HIS A 155 -1.23 -6.61 8.18
C HIS A 155 -0.55 -7.30 6.98
N ARG A 156 0.79 -7.38 6.99
CA ARG A 156 1.58 -7.96 5.88
C ARG A 156 1.11 -9.36 5.50
N GLN A 157 0.78 -10.20 6.47
CA GLN A 157 0.32 -11.56 6.20
C GLN A 157 -1.03 -11.58 5.48
N ASP A 158 -1.97 -10.71 5.86
CA ASP A 158 -3.25 -10.61 5.17
C ASP A 158 -3.09 -10.07 3.75
N LEU A 159 -2.18 -9.11 3.52
CA LEU A 159 -1.84 -8.68 2.18
C LEU A 159 -1.26 -9.81 1.33
N CYS A 160 -0.34 -10.63 1.88
CA CYS A 160 0.19 -11.79 1.17
C CYS A 160 -0.89 -12.83 0.84
N ARG A 161 -1.81 -13.10 1.79
CA ARG A 161 -2.97 -13.99 1.57
C ARG A 161 -3.92 -13.45 0.51
N LEU A 162 -4.15 -12.13 0.50
CA LEU A 162 -4.97 -11.48 -0.52
C LEU A 162 -4.32 -11.59 -1.90
N ILE A 163 -3.01 -11.37 -2.02
CA ILE A 163 -2.29 -11.54 -3.28
C ILE A 163 -2.36 -12.98 -3.77
N ALA A 164 -2.17 -13.97 -2.88
CA ALA A 164 -2.30 -15.39 -3.23
C ALA A 164 -3.73 -15.72 -3.70
N ALA A 165 -4.75 -15.27 -2.96
CA ALA A 165 -6.14 -15.45 -3.36
C ALA A 165 -6.46 -14.80 -4.71
N ALA A 166 -5.90 -13.60 -4.96
CA ALA A 166 -6.04 -12.88 -6.23
C ALA A 166 -5.38 -13.62 -7.40
N LEU A 167 -4.29 -14.35 -7.18
CA LEU A 167 -3.65 -15.19 -8.19
C LEU A 167 -4.49 -16.44 -8.50
N ASP A 168 -4.93 -17.14 -7.46
CA ASP A 168 -5.50 -18.49 -7.57
C ASP A 168 -7.00 -18.49 -7.87
N ASN A 169 -7.75 -17.53 -7.31
CA ASN A 169 -9.21 -17.52 -7.42
C ASN A 169 -9.71 -16.58 -8.54
N PRO A 170 -10.36 -17.13 -9.60
CA PRO A 170 -10.87 -16.35 -10.73
C PRO A 170 -11.95 -15.31 -10.36
N SER A 171 -12.61 -15.46 -9.20
CA SER A 171 -13.61 -14.49 -8.74
C SER A 171 -13.02 -13.14 -8.35
N PHE A 172 -11.70 -13.09 -8.06
CA PHE A 172 -11.01 -11.83 -7.83
C PHE A 172 -10.75 -11.13 -9.17
N GLN A 173 -11.48 -10.05 -9.44
CA GLN A 173 -11.37 -9.24 -10.65
C GLN A 173 -11.63 -7.77 -10.35
N GLY A 174 -10.92 -6.86 -11.03
CA GLY A 174 -11.06 -5.42 -10.85
C GLY A 174 -10.34 -4.91 -9.60
N THR A 175 -10.84 -3.84 -9.00
CA THR A 175 -10.16 -3.12 -7.92
C THR A 175 -10.64 -3.55 -6.54
N TYR A 176 -9.70 -3.68 -5.60
CA TYR A 176 -9.93 -3.96 -4.19
C TYR A 176 -9.15 -3.01 -3.31
N ASN A 177 -9.76 -2.55 -2.23
CA ASN A 177 -9.08 -1.84 -1.16
C ASN A 177 -8.38 -2.86 -0.25
N ALA A 178 -7.07 -2.97 -0.39
CA ALA A 178 -6.24 -3.85 0.43
C ALA A 178 -5.92 -3.17 1.77
N VAL A 179 -6.94 -3.08 2.62
CA VAL A 179 -6.90 -2.50 3.97
C VAL A 179 -7.59 -3.42 4.96
N GLY A 180 -7.22 -3.33 6.23
CA GLY A 180 -7.93 -4.01 7.32
C GLY A 180 -9.33 -3.43 7.53
N PRO A 181 -10.27 -4.22 8.09
CA PRO A 181 -11.66 -3.81 8.23
C PRO A 181 -11.91 -2.79 9.36
N GLU A 182 -10.91 -2.55 10.24
CA GLU A 182 -11.04 -1.63 11.37
C GLU A 182 -10.47 -0.24 11.01
N PRO A 183 -11.30 0.79 10.79
CA PRO A 183 -10.84 2.15 10.58
C PRO A 183 -10.07 2.67 11.79
N THR A 184 -8.91 3.27 11.55
CA THR A 184 -8.00 3.67 12.62
C THR A 184 -7.44 5.06 12.36
N THR A 185 -7.37 5.91 13.40
CA THR A 185 -6.67 7.20 13.34
C THR A 185 -5.20 7.03 13.75
N MET A 186 -4.37 8.02 13.41
CA MET A 186 -2.96 8.04 13.83
C MET A 186 -2.80 8.00 15.35
N ALA A 187 -3.68 8.69 16.10
CA ALA A 187 -3.66 8.67 17.56
C ALA A 187 -3.98 7.27 18.12
N ALA A 188 -5.01 6.61 17.58
CA ALA A 188 -5.38 5.25 17.97
C ALA A 188 -4.26 4.25 17.61
N PHE A 189 -3.66 4.38 16.43
CA PHE A 189 -2.52 3.56 16.01
C PHE A 189 -1.32 3.72 16.95
N ALA A 190 -0.94 4.97 17.27
CA ALA A 190 0.17 5.27 18.18
C ALA A 190 -0.10 4.72 19.60
N SER A 191 -1.32 4.88 20.11
CA SER A 191 -1.73 4.32 21.41
C SER A 191 -1.63 2.79 21.40
N GLY A 192 -2.18 2.13 20.38
CA GLY A 192 -2.12 0.67 20.21
C GLY A 192 -0.68 0.15 20.11
N LEU A 193 0.20 0.86 19.39
CA LEU A 193 1.61 0.50 19.29
C LEU A 193 2.33 0.62 20.62
N GLY A 194 2.07 1.69 21.39
CA GLY A 194 2.59 1.84 22.76
C GLY A 194 2.14 0.69 23.66
N GLN A 195 0.86 0.33 23.62
CA GLN A 195 0.30 -0.79 24.38
C GLN A 195 0.97 -2.13 23.99
N ALA A 196 1.10 -2.42 22.69
CA ALA A 196 1.73 -3.65 22.20
C ALA A 196 3.20 -3.79 22.64
N LEU A 197 3.90 -2.66 22.85
CA LEU A 197 5.29 -2.62 23.31
C LEU A 197 5.43 -2.49 24.83
N GLY A 198 4.35 -2.28 25.59
CA GLY A 198 4.38 -1.95 27.01
C GLY A 198 5.12 -0.63 27.27
N ARG A 199 4.98 0.36 26.40
CA ARG A 199 5.65 1.66 26.45
C ARG A 199 4.65 2.82 26.36
N PRO A 200 4.92 3.97 27.01
CA PRO A 200 4.12 5.15 26.83
C PRO A 200 4.20 5.65 25.38
N SER A 201 3.10 6.28 24.91
CA SER A 201 2.98 6.82 23.55
C SER A 201 2.41 8.26 23.58
N LEU A 202 2.97 9.10 24.44
CA LEU A 202 2.45 10.41 24.80
C LEU A 202 3.17 11.59 24.14
N LEU A 203 4.30 11.35 23.45
CA LEU A 203 5.13 12.41 22.89
C LEU A 203 4.79 12.63 21.41
N PRO A 204 3.97 13.64 21.07
CA PRO A 204 3.61 13.86 19.67
C PRO A 204 4.81 14.36 18.87
N VAL A 205 4.90 13.92 17.61
CA VAL A 205 5.84 14.47 16.63
C VAL A 205 5.18 15.66 15.94
N PRO A 206 5.66 16.92 16.16
CA PRO A 206 5.01 18.08 15.57
C PRO A 206 5.06 18.07 14.04
N GLY A 207 3.92 18.38 13.39
CA GLY A 207 3.83 18.46 11.93
C GLY A 207 4.89 19.36 11.27
N PRO A 208 5.17 20.56 11.77
CA PRO A 208 6.20 21.46 11.22
C PRO A 208 7.60 20.83 11.15
N VAL A 209 7.96 19.98 12.12
CA VAL A 209 9.25 19.25 12.12
C VAL A 209 9.31 18.29 10.92
N LEU A 210 8.23 17.57 10.66
CA LEU A 210 8.15 16.65 9.52
C LEU A 210 8.12 17.40 8.18
N GLN A 211 7.43 18.53 8.11
CA GLN A 211 7.43 19.39 6.91
C GLN A 211 8.84 19.92 6.61
N LEU A 212 9.61 20.30 7.65
CA LEU A 212 11.00 20.72 7.48
C LEU A 212 11.88 19.59 6.96
N LEU A 213 11.69 18.36 7.45
CA LEU A 213 12.50 17.19 7.08
C LEU A 213 12.12 16.62 5.71
N LEU A 214 10.84 16.45 5.44
CA LEU A 214 10.31 15.73 4.29
C LEU A 214 9.76 16.64 3.18
N GLY A 215 9.61 17.95 3.45
CA GLY A 215 8.96 18.88 2.52
C GLY A 215 7.53 18.42 2.20
N ASP A 216 7.13 18.47 0.93
CA ASP A 216 5.80 18.04 0.47
C ASP A 216 5.56 16.53 0.73
N GLY A 217 6.60 15.73 0.85
CA GLY A 217 6.51 14.31 1.22
C GLY A 217 5.96 14.09 2.63
N ALA A 218 5.93 15.11 3.49
CA ALA A 218 5.29 15.04 4.81
C ALA A 218 3.78 14.75 4.73
N GLN A 219 3.13 15.05 3.61
CA GLN A 219 1.73 14.71 3.35
C GLN A 219 1.44 13.22 3.61
N VAL A 220 2.34 12.33 3.23
CA VAL A 220 2.18 10.87 3.41
C VAL A 220 1.95 10.45 4.87
N VAL A 221 2.47 11.22 5.82
CA VAL A 221 2.39 10.92 7.26
C VAL A 221 1.50 11.88 8.05
N LEU A 222 1.28 13.10 7.53
CA LEU A 222 0.48 14.14 8.19
C LEU A 222 -0.99 14.12 7.79
N GLU A 223 -1.30 13.54 6.63
CA GLU A 223 -2.65 13.47 6.08
C GLU A 223 -3.02 11.99 5.87
N GLY A 224 -4.29 11.74 5.62
CA GLY A 224 -4.77 10.38 5.40
C GLY A 224 -6.23 10.35 4.98
N GLN A 225 -6.73 9.16 4.75
CA GLN A 225 -8.09 8.90 4.32
C GLN A 225 -8.64 7.64 4.98
N GLN A 226 -9.91 7.65 5.32
CA GLN A 226 -10.63 6.47 5.77
C GLN A 226 -11.04 5.65 4.54
N VAL A 227 -10.46 4.46 4.39
CA VAL A 227 -10.77 3.55 3.30
C VAL A 227 -11.30 2.24 3.85
N LEU A 228 -12.38 1.74 3.26
CA LEU A 228 -13.06 0.52 3.66
C LEU A 228 -12.87 -0.59 2.62
N PRO A 229 -12.68 -1.86 3.03
CA PRO A 229 -12.47 -3.01 2.13
C PRO A 229 -13.80 -3.68 1.76
N GLU A 230 -14.77 -2.91 1.25
CA GLU A 230 -16.15 -3.40 1.07
C GLU A 230 -16.23 -4.62 0.16
N ARG A 231 -15.47 -4.64 -0.94
CA ARG A 231 -15.45 -5.78 -1.85
C ARG A 231 -14.81 -7.02 -1.26
N LEU A 232 -13.78 -6.86 -0.41
CA LEU A 232 -13.18 -8.00 0.29
C LEU A 232 -14.15 -8.61 1.30
N LEU A 233 -14.85 -7.75 2.06
CA LEU A 233 -15.88 -8.19 3.00
C LEU A 233 -17.04 -8.88 2.30
N ALA A 234 -17.51 -8.33 1.19
CA ALA A 234 -18.59 -8.94 0.38
C ALA A 234 -18.20 -10.29 -0.22
N GLN A 235 -16.90 -10.51 -0.53
CA GLN A 235 -16.38 -11.81 -0.99
C GLN A 235 -16.08 -12.79 0.14
N GLY A 236 -16.28 -12.39 1.41
CA GLY A 236 -15.98 -13.22 2.55
C GLY A 236 -14.48 -13.45 2.78
N PHE A 237 -13.62 -12.47 2.39
CA PHE A 237 -12.20 -12.57 2.69
C PHE A 237 -11.97 -12.57 4.20
N ASP A 238 -11.35 -13.63 4.69
CA ASP A 238 -11.05 -13.83 6.11
C ASP A 238 -9.73 -13.14 6.48
N PHE A 239 -9.83 -12.04 7.25
CA PHE A 239 -8.68 -11.34 7.79
C PHE A 239 -8.17 -12.04 9.05
N HIS A 240 -6.93 -12.54 9.03
CA HIS A 240 -6.29 -13.10 10.23
C HIS A 240 -5.99 -12.02 11.26
N TYR A 241 -5.73 -10.80 10.81
CA TYR A 241 -5.41 -9.64 11.65
C TYR A 241 -6.39 -8.49 11.34
N GLY A 242 -7.70 -8.77 11.47
CA GLY A 242 -8.73 -7.77 11.24
C GLY A 242 -8.80 -6.68 12.30
N GLN A 243 -8.25 -6.92 13.50
CA GLN A 243 -8.19 -5.96 14.60
C GLN A 243 -6.78 -5.37 14.72
N LEU A 244 -6.69 -4.05 14.91
CA LEU A 244 -5.42 -3.34 15.03
C LEU A 244 -4.54 -3.89 16.16
N SER A 245 -5.13 -4.17 17.33
CA SER A 245 -4.42 -4.71 18.49
C SER A 245 -3.72 -6.03 18.19
N ALA A 246 -4.40 -6.95 17.51
CA ALA A 246 -3.83 -8.23 17.09
C ALA A 246 -2.71 -8.04 16.05
N ALA A 247 -2.92 -7.16 15.07
CA ALA A 247 -1.93 -6.82 14.05
C ALA A 247 -0.65 -6.24 14.65
N LEU A 248 -0.77 -5.29 15.58
CA LEU A 248 0.36 -4.66 16.24
C LEU A 248 1.10 -5.63 17.18
N ALA A 249 0.37 -6.47 17.93
CA ALA A 249 0.97 -7.49 18.78
C ALA A 249 1.81 -8.47 17.95
N ALA A 250 1.30 -8.96 16.82
CA ALA A 250 2.03 -9.84 15.92
C ALA A 250 3.25 -9.16 15.28
N ALA A 251 3.12 -7.89 14.91
CA ALA A 251 4.21 -7.14 14.28
C ALA A 251 5.33 -6.72 15.25
N THR A 252 5.03 -6.60 16.56
CA THR A 252 6.03 -6.22 17.57
C THR A 252 6.72 -7.41 18.23
N ASN A 253 6.11 -8.61 18.20
CA ASN A 253 6.62 -9.85 18.79
C ASN A 253 6.78 -10.96 17.72
N PRO A 254 7.78 -10.88 16.82
CA PRO A 254 7.91 -11.82 15.69
C PRO A 254 8.23 -13.28 16.11
N GLY A 255 8.48 -13.54 17.40
CA GLY A 255 8.75 -14.87 17.94
C GLY A 255 7.53 -15.68 18.40
N SER A 256 6.32 -15.12 18.38
CA SER A 256 5.07 -15.80 18.71
C SER A 256 4.40 -16.36 17.46
N ARG A 257 5.05 -17.30 16.78
CA ARG A 257 4.48 -18.11 15.70
C ARG A 257 4.02 -19.44 16.25
#